data_8708f110751e5c91d5867781967736cc
#
_entry.id   8708f110751e5c91d5867781967736cc
#
_cell.length_a   1.000
_cell.length_b   1.000
_cell.length_c   1.000
_cell.angle_alpha   90.00
_cell.angle_beta   90.00
_cell.angle_gamma   90.00
#
_symmetry.space_group_name_H-M   'P 1'
#
loop_
_entity.id
_entity.type
_entity.pdbx_description
1 polymer ?
#
loop_
_entity_poly.entity_id
_entity_poly.type
_entity_poly.pdbx_seq_one_letter_code
_entity_poly.pdbx_strand_id
1 'polypeptide(L)'
;MPTLLLRLAGAMQSWGTTSRFDQRDTGKEPSKSGVIGLLAAALGIDRENWTDLEPLTRLSMGVRHDRAGIPKYDYQTVGQGTEEIVNSDGNVQIRSRMILANGKYPSGDHLGEGVQSYRHYLADASFLVALEGEDRSLMERTHAALRDPVWPLALGRKSYVPSESIWIENGLQDAPLRDVLARWPWIGSQRKWEEPPEKLLVSFESEDGSGVLKMDQPLSSFAERRFGSRFVRSEWIPLPHEVPHVPA
;
A
#
# COMPACT_ATOMS: atom_id res chain seq x y z
N MET A 1 -18.76 -17.39 3.62
CA MET A 1 -18.42 -16.33 2.64
C MET A 1 -17.04 -16.63 2.08
N PRO A 2 -16.77 -16.41 0.79
CA PRO A 2 -15.45 -16.57 0.24
C PRO A 2 -14.49 -15.48 0.77
N THR A 3 -13.24 -15.88 0.98
CA THR A 3 -12.14 -15.02 1.44
C THR A 3 -10.99 -15.08 0.44
N LEU A 4 -10.54 -13.94 -0.05
CA LEU A 4 -9.39 -13.80 -0.94
C LEU A 4 -8.15 -13.35 -0.16
N LEU A 5 -7.07 -14.10 -0.31
CA LEU A 5 -5.78 -13.78 0.28
C LEU A 5 -4.83 -13.09 -0.71
N LEU A 6 -4.09 -12.10 -0.19
CA LEU A 6 -3.03 -11.40 -0.90
C LEU A 6 -1.75 -11.41 -0.06
N ARG A 7 -0.59 -11.58 -0.72
CA ARG A 7 0.73 -11.43 -0.11
C ARG A 7 1.29 -10.06 -0.44
N LEU A 8 1.49 -9.24 0.57
CA LEU A 8 2.10 -7.91 0.40
C LEU A 8 3.49 -7.89 1.03
N ALA A 9 4.47 -8.40 0.30
CA ALA A 9 5.87 -8.49 0.72
C ALA A 9 6.78 -7.69 -0.20
N GLY A 10 7.67 -6.88 0.36
CA GLY A 10 8.58 -6.08 -0.44
C GLY A 10 9.59 -5.30 0.39
N ALA A 11 10.69 -4.90 -0.26
CA ALA A 11 11.75 -4.13 0.38
C ALA A 11 11.25 -2.78 0.92
N MET A 12 10.23 -2.19 0.27
CA MET A 12 9.62 -0.92 0.67
C MET A 12 8.10 -0.98 0.46
N GLN A 13 7.34 -0.50 1.45
CA GLN A 13 5.88 -0.36 1.37
C GLN A 13 5.44 0.95 1.99
N SER A 14 4.37 1.58 1.52
CA SER A 14 3.85 2.81 2.10
C SER A 14 2.32 2.86 2.03
N TRP A 15 1.69 2.93 3.17
CA TRP A 15 0.24 2.87 3.37
C TRP A 15 -0.28 4.15 4.04
N GLY A 16 0.03 5.29 3.38
CA GLY A 16 -0.32 6.61 3.90
C GLY A 16 -1.82 6.86 3.92
N THR A 17 -2.30 7.54 4.98
CA THR A 17 -3.69 7.93 5.17
C THR A 17 -3.88 9.43 5.34
N THR A 18 -2.85 10.15 5.78
CA THR A 18 -2.92 11.59 6.13
C THR A 18 -1.86 12.44 5.45
N SER A 19 -1.19 11.90 4.44
CA SER A 19 -0.09 12.58 3.72
C SER A 19 -0.49 13.96 3.18
N ARG A 20 0.29 14.99 3.52
CA ARG A 20 0.13 16.36 3.01
C ARG A 20 1.47 16.89 2.51
N PHE A 21 1.48 17.50 1.32
CA PHE A 21 2.58 18.24 0.70
C PHE A 21 3.96 17.55 0.82
N ASP A 22 4.82 18.06 1.68
CA ASP A 22 6.20 17.64 1.94
C ASP A 22 6.33 16.43 2.88
N GLN A 23 5.35 16.22 3.76
CA GLN A 23 5.30 15.09 4.68
C GLN A 23 4.40 13.99 4.11
N ARG A 24 5.00 12.88 3.67
CA ARG A 24 4.27 11.71 3.15
C ARG A 24 4.42 10.55 4.12
N ASP A 25 3.42 10.39 4.96
CA ASP A 25 3.36 9.36 5.99
C ASP A 25 3.20 7.93 5.46
N THR A 26 3.29 6.96 6.35
CA THR A 26 2.86 5.58 6.17
C THR A 26 2.18 5.07 7.43
N GLY A 27 1.09 4.34 7.28
CA GLY A 27 0.55 3.51 8.35
C GLY A 27 1.49 2.33 8.67
N LYS A 28 1.26 1.67 9.78
CA LYS A 28 2.01 0.48 10.23
C LYS A 28 1.56 -0.82 9.54
N GLU A 29 0.49 -0.76 8.76
CA GLU A 29 -0.10 -1.88 8.01
C GLU A 29 -0.78 -1.36 6.74
N PRO A 30 -1.12 -2.23 5.78
CA PRO A 30 -1.87 -1.87 4.58
C PRO A 30 -3.18 -1.16 4.91
N SER A 31 -3.39 0.01 4.29
CA SER A 31 -4.67 0.72 4.37
C SER A 31 -5.69 0.09 3.43
N LYS A 32 -6.99 0.13 3.78
CA LYS A 32 -8.05 -0.44 2.92
C LYS A 32 -8.08 0.25 1.56
N SER A 33 -7.99 1.57 1.53
CA SER A 33 -7.90 2.32 0.27
C SER A 33 -6.70 1.91 -0.60
N GLY A 34 -5.54 1.62 0.02
CA GLY A 34 -4.35 1.15 -0.69
C GLY A 34 -4.55 -0.24 -1.28
N VAL A 35 -5.15 -1.18 -0.53
CA VAL A 35 -5.46 -2.53 -0.99
C VAL A 35 -6.51 -2.49 -2.11
N ILE A 36 -7.61 -1.74 -1.93
CA ILE A 36 -8.63 -1.58 -2.99
C ILE A 36 -8.05 -0.95 -4.25
N GLY A 37 -7.14 0.03 -4.11
CA GLY A 37 -6.43 0.62 -5.24
C GLY A 37 -5.52 -0.38 -5.99
N LEU A 38 -4.93 -1.32 -5.27
CA LEU A 38 -4.14 -2.41 -5.85
C LEU A 38 -5.05 -3.38 -6.63
N LEU A 39 -6.23 -3.74 -6.09
CA LEU A 39 -7.21 -4.57 -6.80
C LEU A 39 -7.75 -3.85 -8.04
N ALA A 40 -8.03 -2.56 -7.94
CA ALA A 40 -8.46 -1.75 -9.08
C ALA A 40 -7.40 -1.75 -10.20
N ALA A 41 -6.10 -1.66 -9.83
CA ALA A 41 -5.01 -1.76 -10.80
C ALA A 41 -4.94 -3.14 -11.45
N ALA A 42 -5.14 -4.22 -10.69
CA ALA A 42 -5.19 -5.58 -11.23
C ALA A 42 -6.33 -5.76 -12.24
N LEU A 43 -7.52 -5.25 -11.91
CA LEU A 43 -8.73 -5.35 -12.74
C LEU A 43 -8.78 -4.33 -13.89
N GLY A 44 -7.88 -3.34 -13.95
CA GLY A 44 -7.91 -2.28 -14.94
C GLY A 44 -9.04 -1.27 -14.74
N ILE A 45 -9.46 -1.04 -13.48
CA ILE A 45 -10.51 -0.08 -13.14
C ILE A 45 -9.94 1.32 -13.08
N ASP A 46 -10.42 2.22 -13.92
CA ASP A 46 -10.01 3.63 -13.96
C ASP A 46 -10.36 4.37 -12.67
N ARG A 47 -9.57 5.40 -12.35
CA ARG A 47 -9.71 6.18 -11.12
C ARG A 47 -11.05 6.90 -10.97
N GLU A 48 -11.71 7.24 -12.08
CA GLU A 48 -13.01 7.89 -12.13
C GLU A 48 -14.18 6.89 -12.07
N ASN A 49 -13.92 5.60 -12.34
CA ASN A 49 -14.94 4.58 -12.43
C ASN A 49 -15.36 4.07 -11.04
N TRP A 50 -16.31 4.78 -10.43
CA TRP A 50 -16.88 4.38 -9.13
C TRP A 50 -17.73 3.10 -9.23
N THR A 51 -18.47 2.92 -10.29
CA THR A 51 -19.41 1.79 -10.45
C THR A 51 -18.70 0.44 -10.30
N ASP A 52 -17.53 0.29 -10.92
CA ASP A 52 -16.76 -0.95 -10.83
C ASP A 52 -15.90 -1.02 -9.57
N LEU A 53 -15.55 0.13 -8.98
CA LEU A 53 -14.75 0.22 -7.75
C LEU A 53 -15.58 -0.08 -6.50
N GLU A 54 -16.82 0.41 -6.44
CA GLU A 54 -17.68 0.36 -5.26
C GLU A 54 -17.87 -1.06 -4.69
N PRO A 55 -18.11 -2.12 -5.50
CA PRO A 55 -18.24 -3.48 -4.97
C PRO A 55 -17.01 -3.97 -4.21
N LEU A 56 -15.80 -3.57 -4.64
CA LEU A 56 -14.54 -3.89 -3.94
C LEU A 56 -14.45 -3.21 -2.57
N THR A 57 -15.00 -2.00 -2.44
CA THR A 57 -14.96 -1.23 -1.19
C THR A 57 -15.83 -1.82 -0.08
N ARG A 58 -16.79 -2.67 -0.43
CA ARG A 58 -17.69 -3.37 0.50
C ARG A 58 -17.04 -4.61 1.12
N LEU A 59 -15.94 -5.11 0.57
CA LEU A 59 -15.24 -6.26 1.13
C LEU A 59 -14.72 -5.95 2.54
N SER A 60 -14.97 -6.85 3.48
CA SER A 60 -14.36 -6.79 4.81
C SER A 60 -12.88 -7.14 4.72
N MET A 61 -12.03 -6.41 5.45
CA MET A 61 -10.57 -6.57 5.37
C MET A 61 -9.96 -6.96 6.71
N GLY A 62 -9.07 -7.96 6.66
CA GLY A 62 -8.17 -8.31 7.75
C GLY A 62 -6.72 -8.29 7.29
N VAL A 63 -5.81 -7.98 8.20
CA VAL A 63 -4.37 -7.90 7.95
C VAL A 63 -3.62 -8.66 9.02
N ARG A 64 -2.83 -9.68 8.64
CA ARG A 64 -1.89 -10.37 9.51
C ARG A 64 -0.48 -9.83 9.28
N HIS A 65 0.20 -9.49 10.37
CA HIS A 65 1.55 -8.97 10.34
C HIS A 65 2.56 -10.11 10.40
N ASP A 66 2.87 -10.72 9.27
CA ASP A 66 3.88 -11.79 9.20
C ASP A 66 5.28 -11.24 9.44
N ARG A 67 5.53 -10.01 9.00
CA ARG A 67 6.67 -9.17 9.38
C ARG A 67 6.23 -7.72 9.36
N ALA A 68 6.28 -7.03 10.50
CA ALA A 68 5.81 -5.65 10.62
C ALA A 68 6.63 -4.64 9.80
N GLY A 69 7.88 -4.99 9.49
CA GLY A 69 8.82 -4.08 8.85
C GLY A 69 9.39 -3.02 9.79
N ILE A 70 10.33 -2.25 9.28
CA ILE A 70 11.02 -1.19 10.03
C ILE A 70 10.62 0.16 9.44
N PRO A 71 10.02 1.09 10.22
CA PRO A 71 9.72 2.43 9.75
C PRO A 71 11.00 3.19 9.37
N LYS A 72 11.02 3.71 8.15
CA LYS A 72 12.10 4.53 7.60
C LYS A 72 11.53 5.68 6.79
N TYR A 73 12.37 6.60 6.38
CA TYR A 73 12.01 7.66 5.44
C TYR A 73 13.09 7.85 4.37
N ASP A 74 12.64 8.29 3.22
CA ASP A 74 13.45 8.70 2.08
C ASP A 74 13.32 10.23 1.95
N TYR A 75 14.48 10.91 1.95
CA TYR A 75 14.56 12.35 1.78
C TYR A 75 14.76 12.66 0.31
N GLN A 76 13.86 13.44 -0.26
CA GLN A 76 13.91 13.81 -1.66
C GLN A 76 13.86 15.33 -1.85
N THR A 77 14.67 15.83 -2.77
CA THR A 77 14.66 17.22 -3.22
C THR A 77 14.28 17.26 -4.69
N VAL A 78 13.45 18.22 -5.07
CA VAL A 78 13.00 18.42 -6.45
C VAL A 78 13.03 19.90 -6.76
N GLY A 79 13.46 20.27 -7.99
CA GLY A 79 13.27 21.62 -8.52
C GLY A 79 14.46 22.57 -8.36
N GLN A 80 15.66 22.05 -8.07
CA GLN A 80 16.87 22.86 -8.22
C GLN A 80 17.46 22.67 -9.62
N GLY A 81 17.18 23.64 -10.51
CA GLY A 81 17.99 23.85 -11.70
C GLY A 81 19.13 24.85 -11.36
N THR A 82 20.30 24.68 -11.94
CA THR A 82 21.35 25.68 -11.89
C THR A 82 21.39 26.44 -13.21
N GLU A 83 21.43 27.76 -13.15
CA GLU A 83 21.64 28.63 -14.30
C GLU A 83 22.97 29.37 -14.10
N GLU A 84 23.81 29.36 -15.12
CA GLU A 84 25.01 30.18 -15.17
C GLU A 84 24.63 31.57 -15.67
N ILE A 85 24.80 32.60 -14.86
CA ILE A 85 24.59 33.98 -15.25
C ILE A 85 25.98 34.61 -15.40
N VAL A 86 26.31 35.05 -16.60
CA VAL A 86 27.51 35.85 -16.86
C VAL A 86 27.14 37.34 -16.67
N ASN A 87 27.73 37.94 -15.66
CA ASN A 87 27.55 39.39 -15.42
C ASN A 87 28.29 40.24 -16.49
N SER A 88 27.94 41.52 -16.60
CA SER A 88 28.60 42.47 -17.50
C SER A 88 30.11 42.53 -17.37
N ASP A 89 30.66 42.11 -16.25
CA ASP A 89 32.07 42.11 -15.91
C ASP A 89 32.77 40.76 -16.24
N GLY A 90 32.00 39.82 -16.90
CA GLY A 90 32.50 38.52 -17.28
C GLY A 90 32.57 37.48 -16.15
N ASN A 91 32.05 37.83 -14.95
CA ASN A 91 32.02 36.87 -13.83
C ASN A 91 30.80 35.94 -13.96
N VAL A 92 31.06 34.64 -13.79
CA VAL A 92 30.02 33.60 -13.80
C VAL A 92 29.44 33.45 -12.39
N GLN A 93 28.14 33.68 -12.25
CA GLN A 93 27.37 33.36 -11.03
C GLN A 93 26.47 32.16 -11.31
N ILE A 94 26.56 31.15 -10.45
CA ILE A 94 25.64 29.98 -10.49
C ILE A 94 24.46 30.30 -9.60
N ARG A 95 23.25 30.38 -10.19
CA ARG A 95 21.99 30.54 -9.45
C ARG A 95 21.18 29.26 -9.53
N SER A 96 20.67 28.82 -8.38
CA SER A 96 19.68 27.72 -8.33
C SER A 96 18.29 28.28 -8.64
N ARG A 97 17.59 27.71 -9.63
CA ARG A 97 16.20 28.09 -9.98
C ARG A 97 15.27 26.91 -9.88
N MET A 98 14.04 27.17 -9.40
CA MET A 98 12.94 26.21 -9.51
C MET A 98 12.51 26.10 -10.97
N ILE A 99 12.46 24.86 -11.50
CA ILE A 99 11.85 24.58 -12.81
C ILE A 99 10.43 24.07 -12.56
N LEU A 100 9.42 24.73 -13.14
CA LEU A 100 8.03 24.28 -13.08
C LEU A 100 7.86 22.99 -13.88
N ALA A 101 6.82 22.21 -13.56
CA ALA A 101 6.52 20.93 -14.25
C ALA A 101 6.32 21.06 -15.77
N ASN A 102 6.05 22.27 -16.28
CA ASN A 102 5.95 22.60 -17.70
C ASN A 102 7.29 23.00 -18.36
N GLY A 103 8.41 22.87 -17.64
CA GLY A 103 9.74 23.23 -18.13
C GLY A 103 10.03 24.74 -18.17
N LYS A 104 9.14 25.58 -17.65
CA LYS A 104 9.32 27.03 -17.62
C LYS A 104 9.83 27.49 -16.26
N TYR A 105 10.59 28.57 -16.25
CA TYR A 105 10.95 29.29 -15.02
C TYR A 105 9.79 30.16 -14.55
N PRO A 106 9.57 30.29 -13.22
CA PRO A 106 8.63 31.29 -12.71
C PRO A 106 9.07 32.68 -13.18
N SER A 107 8.12 33.49 -13.63
CA SER A 107 8.39 34.92 -13.94
C SER A 107 8.61 35.69 -12.64
N GLY A 108 9.83 36.23 -12.44
CA GLY A 108 10.22 37.03 -11.27
C GLY A 108 11.49 36.52 -10.59
N ASP A 109 12.11 37.39 -9.78
CA ASP A 109 13.36 37.12 -9.03
C ASP A 109 13.20 36.15 -7.83
N HIS A 110 12.20 35.27 -7.87
CA HIS A 110 12.05 34.25 -6.84
C HIS A 110 13.04 33.12 -7.11
N LEU A 111 14.15 33.16 -6.41
CA LEU A 111 15.03 31.99 -6.18
C LEU A 111 14.16 30.95 -5.50
N GLY A 112 13.60 30.03 -6.29
CA GLY A 112 12.80 28.95 -5.74
C GLY A 112 13.69 28.03 -4.94
N GLU A 113 13.49 28.01 -3.63
CA GLU A 113 14.03 26.93 -2.80
C GLU A 113 13.49 25.61 -3.34
N GLY A 114 14.38 24.63 -3.54
CA GLY A 114 13.95 23.31 -3.98
C GLY A 114 12.94 22.72 -2.99
N VAL A 115 11.90 22.07 -3.51
CA VAL A 115 10.91 21.41 -2.66
C VAL A 115 11.55 20.16 -2.05
N GLN A 116 11.60 20.13 -0.73
CA GLN A 116 12.06 18.99 0.04
C GLN A 116 10.84 18.15 0.42
N SER A 117 10.99 16.82 0.45
CA SER A 117 9.95 15.93 0.93
C SER A 117 10.50 14.74 1.69
N TYR A 118 9.85 14.42 2.82
CA TYR A 118 10.10 13.22 3.62
C TYR A 118 9.04 12.17 3.28
N ARG A 119 9.49 11.04 2.78
CA ARG A 119 8.62 9.95 2.31
C ARG A 119 8.79 8.73 3.18
N HIS A 120 7.95 8.62 4.22
CA HIS A 120 7.99 7.48 5.13
C HIS A 120 7.55 6.19 4.44
N TYR A 121 8.18 5.08 4.83
CA TYR A 121 7.89 3.74 4.36
C TYR A 121 8.21 2.68 5.40
N LEU A 122 7.69 1.48 5.21
CA LEU A 122 8.05 0.28 5.97
C LEU A 122 9.10 -0.48 5.17
N ALA A 123 10.28 -0.67 5.75
CA ALA A 123 11.33 -1.47 5.14
C ALA A 123 11.13 -2.95 5.49
N ASP A 124 11.25 -3.82 4.47
CA ASP A 124 11.24 -5.29 4.63
C ASP A 124 9.98 -5.82 5.35
N ALA A 125 8.83 -5.22 5.10
CA ALA A 125 7.56 -5.67 5.65
C ALA A 125 6.96 -6.82 4.84
N SER A 126 6.19 -7.70 5.51
CA SER A 126 5.39 -8.77 4.89
C SER A 126 4.04 -8.87 5.59
N PHE A 127 2.97 -8.69 4.83
CA PHE A 127 1.60 -8.78 5.33
C PHE A 127 0.81 -9.80 4.54
N LEU A 128 0.04 -10.62 5.25
CA LEU A 128 -1.03 -11.43 4.66
C LEU A 128 -2.33 -10.64 4.81
N VAL A 129 -2.91 -10.22 3.69
CA VAL A 129 -4.19 -9.52 3.67
C VAL A 129 -5.28 -10.48 3.24
N ALA A 130 -6.40 -10.48 3.96
CA ALA A 130 -7.60 -11.22 3.62
C ALA A 130 -8.75 -10.24 3.34
N LEU A 131 -9.47 -10.52 2.27
CA LEU A 131 -10.68 -9.79 1.88
C LEU A 131 -11.84 -10.76 1.81
N GLU A 132 -12.93 -10.46 2.51
CA GLU A 132 -14.11 -11.31 2.59
C GLU A 132 -15.31 -10.59 2.01
N GLY A 133 -16.16 -11.30 1.27
CA GLY A 133 -17.39 -10.77 0.69
C GLY A 133 -18.31 -11.88 0.19
N GLU A 134 -19.56 -11.53 -0.12
CA GLU A 134 -20.59 -12.49 -0.56
C GLU A 134 -20.50 -12.79 -2.06
N ASP A 135 -20.03 -11.84 -2.87
CA ASP A 135 -19.96 -11.98 -4.33
C ASP A 135 -18.77 -12.85 -4.75
N ARG A 136 -19.02 -14.14 -4.88
CA ARG A 136 -18.04 -15.13 -5.31
C ARG A 136 -17.47 -14.80 -6.70
N SER A 137 -18.31 -14.34 -7.63
CA SER A 137 -17.86 -14.01 -8.99
C SER A 137 -16.87 -12.85 -9.00
N LEU A 138 -17.11 -11.82 -8.17
CA LEU A 138 -16.17 -10.71 -7.96
C LEU A 138 -14.84 -11.23 -7.40
N MET A 139 -14.88 -12.13 -6.41
CA MET A 139 -13.69 -12.69 -5.77
C MET A 139 -12.86 -13.53 -6.76
N GLU A 140 -13.50 -14.37 -7.57
CA GLU A 140 -12.86 -15.18 -8.60
C GLU A 140 -12.21 -14.31 -9.69
N ARG A 141 -12.93 -13.30 -10.20
CA ARG A 141 -12.38 -12.34 -11.16
C ARG A 141 -11.18 -11.57 -10.59
N THR A 142 -11.29 -11.15 -9.34
CA THR A 142 -10.22 -10.42 -8.65
C THR A 142 -9.00 -11.31 -8.44
N HIS A 143 -9.20 -12.58 -8.02
CA HIS A 143 -8.12 -13.54 -7.89
C HIS A 143 -7.42 -13.80 -9.21
N ALA A 144 -8.15 -13.97 -10.32
CA ALA A 144 -7.59 -14.15 -11.64
C ALA A 144 -6.80 -12.91 -12.11
N ALA A 145 -7.34 -11.70 -11.87
CA ALA A 145 -6.68 -10.44 -12.22
C ALA A 145 -5.38 -10.20 -11.44
N LEU A 146 -5.28 -10.66 -10.19
CA LEU A 146 -4.03 -10.58 -9.43
C LEU A 146 -2.91 -11.45 -10.02
N ARG A 147 -3.25 -12.54 -10.70
CA ARG A 147 -2.30 -13.40 -11.41
C ARG A 147 -1.78 -12.77 -12.70
N ASP A 148 -2.66 -12.09 -13.45
CA ASP A 148 -2.36 -11.41 -14.71
C ASP A 148 -2.94 -9.99 -14.68
N PRO A 149 -2.27 -9.06 -13.99
CA PRO A 149 -2.81 -7.73 -13.74
C PRO A 149 -2.74 -6.83 -14.97
N VAL A 150 -3.82 -6.06 -15.21
CA VAL A 150 -3.90 -5.09 -16.32
C VAL A 150 -2.83 -4.00 -16.16
N TRP A 151 -2.62 -3.51 -14.92
CA TRP A 151 -1.57 -2.52 -14.62
C TRP A 151 -0.57 -3.06 -13.60
N PRO A 152 0.70 -2.61 -13.65
CA PRO A 152 1.72 -3.03 -12.69
C PRO A 152 1.28 -2.76 -11.26
N LEU A 153 1.39 -3.78 -10.40
CA LEU A 153 1.02 -3.68 -9.00
C LEU A 153 2.16 -3.07 -8.18
N ALA A 154 1.80 -2.25 -7.19
CA ALA A 154 2.75 -1.59 -6.31
C ALA A 154 2.23 -1.56 -4.86
N LEU A 155 3.16 -1.57 -3.89
CA LEU A 155 2.85 -1.57 -2.46
C LEU A 155 2.68 -0.13 -1.93
N GLY A 156 1.61 0.52 -2.41
CA GLY A 156 1.23 1.88 -2.10
C GLY A 156 1.79 2.92 -3.07
N ARG A 157 3.09 3.10 -3.16
CA ARG A 157 3.72 3.98 -4.16
C ARG A 157 4.17 3.19 -5.39
N LYS A 158 4.03 3.76 -6.58
CA LYS A 158 4.39 3.12 -7.86
C LYS A 158 5.83 2.59 -7.92
N SER A 159 6.76 3.21 -7.18
CA SER A 159 8.15 2.78 -7.10
C SER A 159 8.39 1.60 -6.15
N TYR A 160 7.41 1.21 -5.34
CA TYR A 160 7.53 0.15 -4.35
C TYR A 160 6.99 -1.15 -4.92
N VAL A 161 7.88 -1.85 -5.62
CA VAL A 161 7.55 -3.10 -6.32
C VAL A 161 7.49 -4.26 -5.32
N PRO A 162 6.50 -5.15 -5.41
CA PRO A 162 6.47 -6.38 -4.64
C PRO A 162 7.72 -7.23 -4.91
N SER A 163 8.32 -7.79 -3.85
CA SER A 163 9.45 -8.74 -3.97
C SER A 163 8.97 -10.16 -4.31
N GLU A 164 7.71 -10.44 -4.05
CA GLU A 164 7.05 -11.71 -4.32
C GLU A 164 5.69 -11.47 -4.97
N SER A 165 5.15 -12.49 -5.62
CA SER A 165 3.81 -12.40 -6.21
C SER A 165 2.77 -12.03 -5.14
N ILE A 166 1.94 -11.02 -5.44
CA ILE A 166 0.79 -10.66 -4.60
C ILE A 166 -0.27 -11.76 -4.66
N TRP A 167 -0.41 -12.37 -5.83
CA TRP A 167 -1.29 -13.51 -6.05
C TRP A 167 -0.79 -14.75 -5.31
N ILE A 168 -1.71 -15.48 -4.71
CA ILE A 168 -1.49 -16.74 -4.01
C ILE A 168 -2.30 -17.81 -4.73
N GLU A 169 -1.69 -18.91 -5.16
CA GLU A 169 -2.32 -19.95 -5.99
C GLU A 169 -3.65 -20.47 -5.42
N ASN A 170 -3.68 -20.80 -4.15
CA ASN A 170 -4.88 -21.26 -3.45
C ASN A 170 -5.44 -20.13 -2.54
N GLY A 171 -5.30 -18.88 -2.96
CA GLY A 171 -5.64 -17.71 -2.14
C GLY A 171 -7.15 -17.45 -1.99
N LEU A 172 -7.99 -18.07 -2.81
CA LEU A 172 -9.45 -17.99 -2.65
C LEU A 172 -9.95 -19.17 -1.82
N GLN A 173 -10.47 -18.89 -0.62
CA GLN A 173 -10.87 -19.86 0.39
C GLN A 173 -12.36 -19.75 0.71
N ASP A 174 -13.04 -20.89 0.90
CA ASP A 174 -14.45 -20.96 1.34
C ASP A 174 -14.52 -21.04 2.88
N ALA A 175 -14.01 -20.01 3.56
CA ALA A 175 -14.01 -19.95 5.01
C ALA A 175 -13.97 -18.49 5.49
N PRO A 176 -14.41 -18.20 6.74
CA PRO A 176 -14.33 -16.87 7.32
C PRO A 176 -12.92 -16.30 7.33
N LEU A 177 -12.79 -15.01 7.07
CA LEU A 177 -11.53 -14.26 7.01
C LEU A 177 -10.62 -14.54 8.22
N ARG A 178 -11.19 -14.53 9.43
CA ARG A 178 -10.44 -14.76 10.67
C ARG A 178 -9.82 -16.15 10.72
N ASP A 179 -10.58 -17.18 10.33
CA ASP A 179 -10.11 -18.56 10.32
C ASP A 179 -9.03 -18.78 9.27
N VAL A 180 -9.19 -18.13 8.11
CA VAL A 180 -8.21 -18.20 7.02
C VAL A 180 -6.89 -17.56 7.46
N LEU A 181 -6.92 -16.36 8.03
CA LEU A 181 -5.72 -15.69 8.54
C LEU A 181 -5.03 -16.48 9.65
N ALA A 182 -5.80 -17.13 10.55
CA ALA A 182 -5.25 -17.88 11.65
C ALA A 182 -4.53 -19.17 11.21
N ARG A 183 -5.06 -19.87 10.20
CA ARG A 183 -4.51 -21.16 9.77
C ARG A 183 -3.55 -21.09 8.59
N TRP A 184 -3.47 -19.92 7.89
CA TRP A 184 -2.55 -19.81 6.75
C TRP A 184 -1.09 -19.88 7.20
N PRO A 185 -0.23 -20.60 6.46
CA PRO A 185 1.19 -20.70 6.77
C PRO A 185 1.83 -19.31 6.91
N TRP A 186 2.88 -19.22 7.73
CA TRP A 186 3.64 -17.97 7.88
C TRP A 186 4.37 -17.63 6.58
N ILE A 187 4.25 -16.37 6.15
CA ILE A 187 4.86 -15.85 4.94
C ILE A 187 5.93 -14.78 5.22
N GLY A 188 6.35 -14.62 6.48
CA GLY A 188 7.19 -13.49 6.92
C GLY A 188 8.64 -13.56 6.45
N SER A 189 9.20 -14.76 6.16
CA SER A 189 10.56 -14.88 5.68
C SER A 189 10.77 -16.09 4.78
N GLN A 190 11.61 -15.92 3.77
CA GLN A 190 12.23 -17.01 3.01
C GLN A 190 13.64 -17.34 3.51
N ARG A 191 14.11 -16.63 4.54
CA ARG A 191 15.47 -16.83 5.07
C ARG A 191 15.50 -18.06 5.95
N LYS A 192 16.33 -19.05 5.62
CA LYS A 192 16.41 -20.35 6.32
C LYS A 192 16.72 -20.28 7.82
N TRP A 193 17.24 -19.14 8.29
CA TRP A 193 17.60 -18.92 9.70
C TRP A 193 16.56 -18.14 10.50
N GLU A 194 15.48 -17.66 9.87
CA GLU A 194 14.45 -16.91 10.54
C GLU A 194 13.32 -17.85 10.93
N GLU A 195 13.16 -18.05 12.23
CA GLU A 195 12.11 -18.89 12.78
C GLU A 195 10.78 -18.10 12.82
N PRO A 196 9.65 -18.75 12.54
CA PRO A 196 8.35 -18.13 12.68
C PRO A 196 8.09 -17.76 14.15
N PRO A 197 7.47 -16.60 14.42
CA PRO A 197 7.14 -16.21 15.79
C PRO A 197 6.01 -17.08 16.36
N GLU A 198 5.95 -17.22 17.68
CA GLU A 198 4.88 -17.98 18.36
C GLU A 198 3.48 -17.40 18.10
N LYS A 199 3.40 -16.07 17.96
CA LYS A 199 2.15 -15.31 17.78
C LYS A 199 2.33 -14.23 16.73
N LEU A 200 1.27 -13.98 15.96
CA LEU A 200 1.19 -12.92 14.98
C LEU A 200 0.10 -11.92 15.36
N LEU A 201 0.39 -10.64 15.13
CA LEU A 201 -0.61 -9.58 15.24
C LEU A 201 -1.54 -9.65 14.03
N VAL A 202 -2.86 -9.63 14.28
CA VAL A 202 -3.88 -9.57 13.24
C VAL A 202 -4.83 -8.42 13.54
N SER A 203 -5.16 -7.67 12.50
CA SER A 203 -6.14 -6.57 12.54
C SER A 203 -7.34 -6.93 11.69
N PHE A 204 -8.55 -6.70 12.20
CA PHE A 204 -9.83 -6.95 11.52
C PHE A 204 -10.72 -5.73 11.55
N GLU A 205 -11.56 -5.57 10.54
CA GLU A 205 -12.68 -4.64 10.60
C GLU A 205 -13.67 -5.09 11.69
N SER A 206 -14.15 -4.12 12.46
CA SER A 206 -15.10 -4.34 13.54
C SER A 206 -16.47 -3.78 13.16
N GLU A 207 -17.47 -4.64 13.17
CA GLU A 207 -18.86 -4.29 12.84
C GLU A 207 -19.58 -3.59 14.01
N ASP A 208 -19.13 -3.85 15.25
CA ASP A 208 -19.75 -3.30 16.47
C ASP A 208 -19.28 -1.89 16.82
N GLY A 209 -18.45 -1.28 15.97
CA GLY A 209 -17.89 0.05 16.20
C GLY A 209 -16.81 0.11 17.28
N SER A 210 -16.34 -1.03 17.78
CA SER A 210 -15.23 -1.09 18.74
C SER A 210 -13.87 -1.08 18.05
N GLY A 211 -12.84 -0.56 18.71
CA GLY A 211 -11.47 -0.56 18.20
C GLY A 211 -10.94 0.81 17.84
N VAL A 212 -9.93 0.86 16.99
CA VAL A 212 -9.28 2.09 16.54
C VAL A 212 -9.94 2.60 15.27
N LEU A 213 -10.28 3.89 15.25
CA LEU A 213 -10.83 4.56 14.07
C LEU A 213 -9.73 4.73 13.01
N LYS A 214 -9.98 4.27 11.78
CA LYS A 214 -9.14 4.50 10.60
C LYS A 214 -9.92 5.23 9.52
N MET A 215 -9.29 6.22 8.88
CA MET A 215 -9.88 7.06 7.83
C MET A 215 -9.39 6.61 6.45
N ASP A 216 -9.66 5.36 6.09
CA ASP A 216 -9.15 4.75 4.86
C ASP A 216 -10.19 3.94 4.06
N GLN A 217 -11.50 4.06 4.42
CA GLN A 217 -12.61 3.48 3.68
C GLN A 217 -12.92 4.35 2.46
N PRO A 218 -12.77 3.88 1.21
CA PRO A 218 -13.17 4.68 0.04
C PRO A 218 -14.68 4.90 0.02
N LEU A 219 -15.12 6.15 -0.21
CA LEU A 219 -16.52 6.58 -0.31
C LEU A 219 -16.89 7.11 -1.70
N SER A 220 -15.90 7.29 -2.56
CA SER A 220 -16.05 7.76 -3.93
C SER A 220 -14.91 7.25 -4.79
N SER A 221 -14.93 7.59 -6.06
CA SER A 221 -13.83 7.31 -6.98
C SER A 221 -12.50 7.82 -6.45
N PHE A 222 -11.41 7.17 -6.84
CA PHE A 222 -10.06 7.62 -6.43
C PHE A 222 -9.65 8.97 -7.03
N ALA A 223 -10.39 9.47 -8.03
CA ALA A 223 -10.22 10.82 -8.55
C ALA A 223 -10.70 11.86 -7.54
N GLU A 224 -11.82 11.63 -6.87
CA GLU A 224 -12.38 12.54 -5.86
C GLU A 224 -11.69 12.50 -4.51
N ARG A 225 -11.02 11.38 -4.17
CA ARG A 225 -10.25 11.17 -2.92
C ARG A 225 -11.06 11.39 -1.64
N ARG A 226 -12.29 10.89 -1.60
CA ARG A 226 -13.13 10.93 -0.41
C ARG A 226 -13.03 9.61 0.35
N PHE A 227 -12.63 9.70 1.62
CA PHE A 227 -12.47 8.54 2.49
C PHE A 227 -13.30 8.72 3.75
N GLY A 228 -13.91 7.64 4.20
CA GLY A 228 -14.66 7.55 5.44
C GLY A 228 -13.90 6.76 6.50
N SER A 229 -14.57 6.66 7.65
CA SER A 229 -14.06 5.92 8.80
C SER A 229 -14.48 4.46 8.76
N ARG A 230 -13.63 3.61 9.31
CA ARG A 230 -13.94 2.24 9.73
C ARG A 230 -13.28 1.96 11.07
N PHE A 231 -13.82 1.03 11.84
CA PHE A 231 -13.22 0.59 13.09
C PHE A 231 -12.41 -0.68 12.87
N VAL A 232 -11.25 -0.77 13.54
CA VAL A 232 -10.32 -1.89 13.41
C VAL A 232 -9.90 -2.37 14.80
N ARG A 233 -10.08 -3.66 15.05
CA ARG A 233 -9.58 -4.35 16.25
C ARG A 233 -8.34 -5.14 15.91
N SER A 234 -7.40 -5.20 16.86
CA SER A 234 -6.19 -5.99 16.69
C SER A 234 -6.07 -6.99 17.86
N GLU A 235 -5.61 -8.18 17.53
CA GLU A 235 -5.37 -9.25 18.50
C GLU A 235 -4.14 -10.06 18.13
N TRP A 236 -3.59 -10.78 19.10
CA TRP A 236 -2.51 -11.72 18.87
C TRP A 236 -3.08 -13.12 18.70
N ILE A 237 -2.78 -13.77 17.58
CA ILE A 237 -3.16 -15.16 17.31
C ILE A 237 -1.93 -16.07 17.36
N PRO A 238 -2.05 -17.31 17.88
CA PRO A 238 -0.97 -18.29 17.78
C PRO A 238 -0.74 -18.68 16.32
N LEU A 239 0.51 -18.89 15.96
CA LEU A 239 0.82 -19.49 14.66
C LEU A 239 0.56 -21.00 14.71
N PRO A 240 -0.02 -21.63 13.67
CA PRO A 240 -0.17 -23.08 13.61
C PRO A 240 1.20 -23.76 13.69
N HIS A 241 1.36 -24.76 14.56
CA HIS A 241 2.62 -25.50 14.75
C HIS A 241 2.96 -26.43 13.57
N GLU A 242 1.96 -26.80 12.75
CA GLU A 242 2.17 -27.57 11.53
C GLU A 242 2.13 -26.63 10.33
N VAL A 243 3.30 -26.33 9.77
CA VAL A 243 3.42 -25.59 8.51
C VAL A 243 3.23 -26.62 7.38
N PRO A 244 2.09 -26.64 6.67
CA PRO A 244 2.03 -27.38 5.42
C PRO A 244 3.10 -26.78 4.49
N HIS A 245 4.00 -27.62 4.02
CA HIS A 245 5.02 -27.22 3.06
C HIS A 245 4.31 -26.73 1.79
N VAL A 246 4.33 -25.42 1.54
CA VAL A 246 3.86 -24.87 0.27
C VAL A 246 4.98 -25.17 -0.73
N PRO A 247 4.76 -25.98 -1.76
CA PRO A 247 5.75 -26.16 -2.81
C PRO A 247 6.02 -24.83 -3.51
N ALA A 248 7.27 -24.61 -3.85
CA ALA A 248 7.77 -23.41 -4.53
C ALA A 248 7.20 -23.28 -5.94
#